data_669af34d88552bb293adeeb1414a9bf5
#
_entry.id   669af34d88552bb293adeeb1414a9bf5
#
_cell.length_a   1.000
_cell.length_b   1.000
_cell.length_c   1.000
_cell.angle_alpha   90.00
_cell.angle_beta   90.00
_cell.angle_gamma   90.00
#
_symmetry.space_group_name_H-M   'P 1'
#
loop_
_entity.id
_entity.type
_entity.pdbx_description
1 polymer ?
#
loop_
_entity_poly.entity_id
_entity_poly.type
_entity_poly.pdbx_seq_one_letter_code
_entity_poly.pdbx_strand_id
1 'polypeptide(L)'
;MEILQVKENKKTYTARFGGNQVQALKGVSFSVQEGEYVAIMGESGSGKTTLLNILAALDKPTGGQVMLEGKRLDAIEERDLAAFRRDNLGFVFQEFNLLDTFSIEDNILLPLVLAGRSVAEMKSAMEPLVRSLGIDNILKKFPYEVSGGQKQRAAVARAMITNPKLLLADEPTGALDSASSADLLQMFEKVNRQGQTILMVTHSVDAASHAGRVLFIRDGVVFHQIYRGESTNQQLYKKISDTLTMLRTGRDAE
;
A
#
# COMPACT_ATOMS: atom_id res chain seq x y z
N MET A 1 -9.38 -9.86 13.55
CA MET A 1 -8.09 -10.48 13.96
C MET A 1 -6.95 -9.56 13.57
N GLU A 2 -5.87 -9.49 14.36
CA GLU A 2 -4.69 -8.70 14.02
C GLU A 2 -3.91 -9.40 12.90
N ILE A 3 -3.86 -8.78 11.72
CA ILE A 3 -3.23 -9.39 10.54
C ILE A 3 -1.77 -8.96 10.39
N LEU A 4 -1.46 -7.68 10.70
CA LEU A 4 -0.11 -7.12 10.63
C LEU A 4 0.29 -6.58 12.00
N GLN A 5 1.47 -6.95 12.48
CA GLN A 5 2.09 -6.39 13.67
C GLN A 5 3.48 -5.86 13.35
N VAL A 6 3.72 -4.62 13.71
CA VAL A 6 5.02 -3.95 13.63
C VAL A 6 5.43 -3.58 15.04
N LYS A 7 6.56 -4.13 15.52
CA LYS A 7 7.05 -3.91 16.90
C LYS A 7 8.48 -3.39 16.86
N GLU A 8 8.68 -2.19 17.40
CA GLU A 8 9.99 -1.54 17.55
C GLU A 8 10.84 -1.61 16.27
N ASN A 9 10.17 -1.45 15.10
CA ASN A 9 10.84 -1.60 13.80
C ASN A 9 11.86 -0.48 13.60
N LYS A 10 13.12 -0.88 13.40
CA LYS A 10 14.27 0.02 13.20
C LYS A 10 14.92 -0.27 11.86
N LYS A 11 15.35 0.77 11.18
CA LYS A 11 16.13 0.64 9.95
C LYS A 11 17.22 1.70 9.90
N THR A 12 18.45 1.23 9.80
CA THR A 12 19.63 2.07 9.61
C THR A 12 20.30 1.67 8.30
N TYR A 13 20.54 2.63 7.43
CA TYR A 13 21.34 2.47 6.23
C TYR A 13 22.76 2.95 6.50
N THR A 14 23.74 2.16 6.11
CA THR A 14 25.17 2.51 6.22
C THR A 14 25.75 2.67 4.82
N ALA A 15 26.41 3.77 4.52
CA ALA A 15 27.06 3.98 3.25
C ALA A 15 28.23 2.97 3.05
N ARG A 16 28.40 2.48 1.80
CA ARG A 16 29.35 1.40 1.44
C ARG A 16 30.82 1.64 1.82
N PHE A 17 31.24 2.89 2.08
CA PHE A 17 32.64 3.27 2.32
C PHE A 17 32.84 3.99 3.66
N GLY A 18 32.21 3.52 4.74
CA GLY A 18 32.43 4.08 6.07
C GLY A 18 31.84 5.47 6.28
N GLY A 19 30.82 5.81 5.50
CA GLY A 19 30.11 7.09 5.58
C GLY A 19 29.09 7.18 6.70
N ASN A 20 28.36 8.29 6.74
CA ASN A 20 27.32 8.56 7.73
C ASN A 20 26.23 7.46 7.73
N GLN A 21 25.85 7.05 8.91
CA GLN A 21 24.68 6.20 9.10
C GLN A 21 23.41 7.07 9.07
N VAL A 22 22.41 6.62 8.34
CA VAL A 22 21.09 7.24 8.30
C VAL A 22 20.08 6.30 8.91
N GLN A 23 19.57 6.65 10.07
CA GLN A 23 18.51 5.91 10.75
C GLN A 23 17.15 6.36 10.21
N ALA A 24 16.62 5.60 9.24
CA ALA A 24 15.35 5.89 8.58
C ALA A 24 14.13 5.54 9.46
N LEU A 25 14.23 4.48 10.28
CA LEU A 25 13.20 4.10 11.26
C LEU A 25 13.85 3.94 12.63
N LYS A 26 13.24 4.51 13.68
CA LYS A 26 13.80 4.60 15.02
C LYS A 26 13.06 3.75 16.08
N GLY A 27 12.04 2.98 15.68
CA GLY A 27 11.22 2.18 16.59
C GLY A 27 9.73 2.32 16.27
N VAL A 28 9.37 2.11 15.01
CA VAL A 28 7.98 2.15 14.57
C VAL A 28 7.21 0.98 15.15
N SER A 29 6.09 1.27 15.82
CA SER A 29 5.21 0.25 16.39
C SER A 29 3.76 0.58 16.10
N PHE A 30 3.04 -0.36 15.46
CA PHE A 30 1.59 -0.33 15.25
C PHE A 30 1.10 -1.72 14.84
N SER A 31 -0.21 -1.91 14.84
CA SER A 31 -0.84 -3.10 14.28
C SER A 31 -1.96 -2.74 13.33
N VAL A 32 -2.36 -3.67 12.45
CA VAL A 32 -3.49 -3.53 11.53
C VAL A 32 -4.41 -4.72 11.72
N GLN A 33 -5.71 -4.43 11.85
CA GLN A 33 -6.74 -5.46 11.93
C GLN A 33 -7.14 -5.93 10.53
N GLU A 34 -7.59 -7.17 10.43
CA GLU A 34 -8.16 -7.71 9.20
C GLU A 34 -9.35 -6.84 8.75
N GLY A 35 -9.39 -6.49 7.46
CA GLY A 35 -10.39 -5.58 6.90
C GLY A 35 -10.20 -4.11 7.26
N GLU A 36 -9.12 -3.73 7.95
CA GLU A 36 -8.84 -2.33 8.25
C GLU A 36 -8.24 -1.61 7.03
N TYR A 37 -8.63 -0.36 6.82
CA TYR A 37 -7.99 0.54 5.85
C TYR A 37 -7.21 1.59 6.62
N VAL A 38 -5.88 1.50 6.57
CA VAL A 38 -4.94 2.39 7.28
C VAL A 38 -4.20 3.26 6.27
N ALA A 39 -4.15 4.55 6.50
CA ALA A 39 -3.26 5.47 5.80
C ALA A 39 -2.06 5.83 6.70
N ILE A 40 -0.87 5.87 6.11
CA ILE A 40 0.36 6.34 6.75
C ILE A 40 0.77 7.65 6.09
N MET A 41 0.78 8.71 6.87
CA MET A 41 1.15 10.06 6.44
C MET A 41 2.44 10.54 7.11
N GLY A 42 3.13 11.47 6.46
CA GLY A 42 4.33 12.10 7.00
C GLY A 42 5.06 12.89 5.92
N GLU A 43 6.00 13.73 6.32
CA GLU A 43 6.82 14.53 5.42
C GLU A 43 7.75 13.66 4.56
N SER A 44 8.31 14.24 3.50
CA SER A 44 9.35 13.56 2.71
C SER A 44 10.54 13.22 3.63
N GLY A 45 11.08 12.02 3.48
CA GLY A 45 12.19 11.55 4.31
C GLY A 45 11.81 11.04 5.71
N SER A 46 10.53 11.03 6.11
CA SER A 46 10.09 10.54 7.42
C SER A 46 10.19 9.02 7.62
N GLY A 47 10.56 8.25 6.58
CA GLY A 47 10.72 6.80 6.64
C GLY A 47 9.56 5.97 6.07
N LYS A 48 8.53 6.60 5.47
CA LYS A 48 7.34 5.90 4.92
C LYS A 48 7.69 4.83 3.88
N THR A 49 8.45 5.18 2.86
CA THR A 49 8.88 4.23 1.80
C THR A 49 9.77 3.13 2.37
N THR A 50 10.65 3.46 3.33
CA THR A 50 11.44 2.45 4.04
C THR A 50 10.56 1.46 4.79
N LEU A 51 9.58 1.97 5.53
CA LEU A 51 8.61 1.12 6.23
C LEU A 51 7.84 0.24 5.24
N LEU A 52 7.31 0.83 4.15
CA LEU A 52 6.57 0.09 3.13
C LEU A 52 7.39 -1.03 2.51
N ASN A 53 8.68 -0.77 2.19
CA ASN A 53 9.58 -1.80 1.66
C ASN A 53 9.81 -2.96 2.64
N ILE A 54 9.88 -2.67 3.94
CA ILE A 54 9.99 -3.71 4.96
C ILE A 54 8.69 -4.53 5.06
N LEU A 55 7.53 -3.86 5.03
CA LEU A 55 6.22 -4.52 5.04
C LEU A 55 5.99 -5.36 3.78
N ALA A 56 6.57 -4.94 2.66
CA ALA A 56 6.55 -5.67 1.40
C ALA A 56 7.56 -6.83 1.34
N ALA A 57 8.34 -7.06 2.40
CA ALA A 57 9.45 -8.01 2.42
C ALA A 57 10.45 -7.79 1.26
N LEU A 58 10.64 -6.51 0.85
CA LEU A 58 11.65 -6.06 -0.12
C LEU A 58 12.94 -5.63 0.58
N ASP A 59 12.85 -5.26 1.87
CA ASP A 59 13.97 -4.90 2.72
C ASP A 59 13.79 -5.53 4.11
N LYS A 60 14.90 -5.69 4.84
CA LYS A 60 14.88 -6.26 6.20
C LYS A 60 15.08 -5.17 7.24
N PRO A 61 14.37 -5.22 8.37
CA PRO A 61 14.65 -4.31 9.49
C PRO A 61 16.05 -4.56 10.06
N THR A 62 16.66 -3.53 10.64
CA THR A 62 17.91 -3.67 11.41
C THR A 62 17.64 -3.96 12.89
N GLY A 63 16.39 -3.82 13.33
CA GLY A 63 15.93 -4.16 14.69
C GLY A 63 14.42 -4.15 14.77
N GLY A 64 13.89 -4.74 15.83
CA GLY A 64 12.46 -4.97 15.98
C GLY A 64 11.99 -6.14 15.13
N GLN A 65 10.67 -6.22 14.90
CA GLN A 65 10.08 -7.30 14.11
C GLN A 65 8.80 -6.86 13.40
N VAL A 66 8.54 -7.51 12.25
CA VAL A 66 7.29 -7.39 11.52
C VAL A 66 6.70 -8.77 11.33
N MET A 67 5.41 -8.92 11.65
CA MET A 67 4.68 -10.17 11.50
C MET A 67 3.44 -9.95 10.63
N LEU A 68 3.22 -10.83 9.67
CA LEU A 68 1.99 -10.93 8.89
C LEU A 68 1.34 -12.30 9.18
N GLU A 69 0.10 -12.30 9.65
CA GLU A 69 -0.60 -13.51 10.10
C GLU A 69 0.25 -14.39 11.05
N GLY A 70 0.96 -13.76 11.99
CA GLY A 70 1.83 -14.45 12.94
C GLY A 70 3.16 -14.94 12.38
N LYS A 71 3.44 -14.80 11.08
CA LYS A 71 4.73 -15.15 10.47
C LYS A 71 5.66 -13.94 10.47
N ARG A 72 6.87 -14.08 11.00
CA ARG A 72 7.90 -13.06 10.97
C ARG A 72 8.45 -12.91 9.55
N LEU A 73 8.40 -11.68 8.99
CA LEU A 73 8.86 -11.41 7.63
C LEU A 73 10.38 -11.54 7.49
N ASP A 74 11.13 -11.13 8.51
CA ASP A 74 12.59 -11.21 8.55
C ASP A 74 13.14 -12.65 8.70
N ALA A 75 12.29 -13.60 9.11
CA ALA A 75 12.63 -15.02 9.25
C ALA A 75 12.34 -15.84 7.98
N ILE A 76 11.70 -15.26 6.95
CA ILE A 76 11.44 -15.95 5.69
C ILE A 76 12.77 -16.12 4.93
N GLU A 77 13.03 -17.34 4.47
CA GLU A 77 14.21 -17.63 3.66
C GLU A 77 14.15 -16.92 2.29
N GLU A 78 15.29 -16.50 1.77
CA GLU A 78 15.41 -15.73 0.51
C GLU A 78 14.71 -16.43 -0.65
N ARG A 79 14.84 -17.75 -0.75
CA ARG A 79 14.20 -18.59 -1.79
C ARG A 79 12.67 -18.55 -1.74
N ASP A 80 12.08 -18.30 -0.56
CA ASP A 80 10.63 -18.36 -0.33
C ASP A 80 9.98 -16.94 -0.38
N LEU A 81 10.80 -15.87 -0.32
CA LEU A 81 10.31 -14.49 -0.30
C LEU A 81 9.44 -14.14 -1.51
N ALA A 82 9.83 -14.60 -2.72
CA ALA A 82 9.08 -14.30 -3.94
C ALA A 82 7.67 -14.95 -3.91
N ALA A 83 7.59 -16.21 -3.48
CA ALA A 83 6.32 -16.91 -3.30
C ALA A 83 5.48 -16.26 -2.19
N PHE A 84 6.10 -15.93 -1.07
CA PHE A 84 5.43 -15.24 0.03
C PHE A 84 4.80 -13.92 -0.41
N ARG A 85 5.55 -13.05 -1.10
CA ARG A 85 5.04 -11.76 -1.63
C ARG A 85 3.86 -11.99 -2.58
N ARG A 86 4.02 -12.89 -3.55
CA ARG A 86 2.96 -13.20 -4.52
C ARG A 86 1.68 -13.68 -3.87
N ASP A 87 1.78 -14.53 -2.85
CA ASP A 87 0.63 -15.24 -2.28
C ASP A 87 -0.05 -14.44 -1.14
N ASN A 88 0.65 -13.48 -0.53
CA ASN A 88 0.14 -12.77 0.65
C ASN A 88 0.01 -11.26 0.47
N LEU A 89 0.72 -10.65 -0.48
CA LEU A 89 0.79 -9.21 -0.65
C LEU A 89 0.34 -8.78 -2.05
N GLY A 90 -0.51 -7.76 -2.10
CA GLY A 90 -0.77 -6.99 -3.30
C GLY A 90 -0.01 -5.67 -3.24
N PHE A 91 0.51 -5.19 -4.37
CA PHE A 91 1.26 -3.94 -4.41
C PHE A 91 0.75 -3.00 -5.50
N VAL A 92 0.40 -1.77 -5.10
CA VAL A 92 -0.04 -0.68 -6.00
C VAL A 92 0.96 0.46 -5.87
N PHE A 93 1.66 0.77 -6.97
CA PHE A 93 2.69 1.81 -7.02
C PHE A 93 2.15 3.11 -7.63
N GLN A 94 2.83 4.21 -7.33
CA GLN A 94 2.55 5.52 -7.90
C GLN A 94 2.65 5.52 -9.44
N GLU A 95 3.67 4.88 -10.00
CA GLU A 95 3.94 4.84 -11.45
C GLU A 95 3.38 3.58 -12.12
N PHE A 96 2.34 2.97 -11.53
CA PHE A 96 1.64 1.78 -12.04
C PHE A 96 2.51 0.52 -12.14
N ASN A 97 3.75 0.62 -12.55
CA ASN A 97 4.72 -0.47 -12.79
C ASN A 97 4.13 -1.60 -13.66
N LEU A 98 3.38 -1.22 -14.70
CA LEU A 98 2.92 -2.15 -15.73
C LEU A 98 4.05 -2.40 -16.72
N LEU A 99 4.12 -3.61 -17.25
CA LEU A 99 5.08 -3.99 -18.30
C LEU A 99 4.51 -3.54 -19.65
N ASP A 100 5.16 -2.60 -20.30
CA ASP A 100 4.69 -1.99 -21.56
C ASP A 100 4.65 -2.98 -22.75
N THR A 101 5.42 -4.05 -22.68
CA THR A 101 5.47 -5.13 -23.68
C THR A 101 4.35 -6.15 -23.53
N PHE A 102 3.57 -6.07 -22.46
CA PHE A 102 2.47 -6.95 -22.13
C PHE A 102 1.12 -6.23 -22.28
N SER A 103 0.10 -6.92 -22.72
CA SER A 103 -1.27 -6.40 -22.68
C SER A 103 -1.73 -6.13 -21.24
N ILE A 104 -2.83 -5.40 -21.07
CA ILE A 104 -3.43 -5.19 -19.74
C ILE A 104 -3.83 -6.54 -19.13
N GLU A 105 -4.38 -7.46 -19.94
CA GLU A 105 -4.70 -8.83 -19.50
C GLU A 105 -3.46 -9.57 -18.98
N ASP A 106 -2.37 -9.56 -19.74
CA ASP A 106 -1.13 -10.26 -19.37
C ASP A 106 -0.52 -9.66 -18.09
N ASN A 107 -0.53 -8.33 -17.95
CA ASN A 107 -0.10 -7.66 -16.73
C ASN A 107 -0.90 -8.11 -15.51
N ILE A 108 -2.23 -8.20 -15.63
CA ILE A 108 -3.12 -8.64 -14.54
C ILE A 108 -2.88 -10.10 -14.19
N LEU A 109 -2.72 -10.96 -15.19
CA LEU A 109 -2.57 -12.41 -15.01
C LEU A 109 -1.17 -12.83 -14.56
N LEU A 110 -0.15 -11.98 -14.71
CA LEU A 110 1.25 -12.30 -14.44
C LEU A 110 1.48 -12.98 -13.08
N PRO A 111 0.91 -12.53 -11.95
CA PRO A 111 1.10 -13.21 -10.67
C PRO A 111 0.58 -14.65 -10.67
N LEU A 112 -0.53 -14.93 -11.34
CA LEU A 112 -1.10 -16.28 -11.44
C LEU A 112 -0.30 -17.17 -12.38
N VAL A 113 0.26 -16.62 -13.47
CA VAL A 113 1.19 -17.31 -14.36
C VAL A 113 2.43 -17.75 -13.58
N LEU A 114 3.02 -16.86 -12.78
CA LEU A 114 4.17 -17.16 -11.93
C LEU A 114 3.83 -18.15 -10.79
N ALA A 115 2.55 -18.27 -10.43
CA ALA A 115 2.05 -19.27 -9.49
C ALA A 115 1.76 -20.63 -10.15
N GLY A 116 1.94 -20.76 -11.47
CA GLY A 116 1.67 -21.99 -12.22
C GLY A 116 0.18 -22.35 -12.30
N ARG A 117 -0.73 -21.36 -12.20
CA ARG A 117 -2.17 -21.58 -12.29
C ARG A 117 -2.59 -21.96 -13.70
N SER A 118 -3.61 -22.80 -13.81
CA SER A 118 -4.19 -23.17 -15.10
C SER A 118 -4.93 -22.00 -15.76
N VAL A 119 -5.06 -22.01 -17.08
CA VAL A 119 -5.80 -20.99 -17.85
C VAL A 119 -7.24 -20.84 -17.36
N ALA A 120 -7.89 -21.93 -16.97
CA ALA A 120 -9.26 -21.90 -16.45
C ALA A 120 -9.35 -21.15 -15.11
N GLU A 121 -8.42 -21.42 -14.17
CA GLU A 121 -8.34 -20.71 -12.89
C GLU A 121 -8.06 -19.22 -13.10
N MET A 122 -7.12 -18.88 -14.00
CA MET A 122 -6.77 -17.50 -14.31
C MET A 122 -7.97 -16.72 -14.83
N LYS A 123 -8.72 -17.27 -15.79
CA LYS A 123 -9.93 -16.62 -16.32
C LYS A 123 -11.01 -16.46 -15.26
N SER A 124 -11.27 -17.51 -14.48
CA SER A 124 -12.26 -17.47 -13.40
C SER A 124 -11.96 -16.41 -12.34
N ALA A 125 -10.68 -16.21 -12.00
CA ALA A 125 -10.26 -15.18 -11.06
C ALA A 125 -10.35 -13.76 -11.67
N MET A 126 -9.98 -13.61 -12.93
CA MET A 126 -9.88 -12.31 -13.58
C MET A 126 -11.26 -11.71 -13.92
N GLU A 127 -12.19 -12.49 -14.48
CA GLU A 127 -13.47 -11.97 -14.99
C GLU A 127 -14.27 -11.13 -13.98
N PRO A 128 -14.55 -11.60 -12.75
CA PRO A 128 -15.30 -10.80 -11.77
C PRO A 128 -14.52 -9.56 -11.34
N LEU A 129 -13.20 -9.67 -11.25
CA LEU A 129 -12.33 -8.58 -10.82
C LEU A 129 -12.32 -7.44 -11.84
N VAL A 130 -12.04 -7.71 -13.11
CA VAL A 130 -11.96 -6.66 -14.15
C VAL A 130 -13.30 -5.97 -14.39
N ARG A 131 -14.42 -6.69 -14.26
CA ARG A 131 -15.77 -6.11 -14.31
C ARG A 131 -16.01 -5.16 -13.13
N SER A 132 -15.63 -5.57 -11.92
CA SER A 132 -15.79 -4.75 -10.72
C SER A 132 -14.99 -3.45 -10.76
N LEU A 133 -13.87 -3.46 -11.50
CA LEU A 133 -12.94 -2.35 -11.69
C LEU A 133 -13.22 -1.54 -12.98
N GLY A 134 -14.17 -1.99 -13.83
CA GLY A 134 -14.57 -1.31 -15.07
C GLY A 134 -13.47 -1.23 -16.12
N ILE A 135 -12.68 -2.31 -16.27
CA ILE A 135 -11.55 -2.39 -17.21
C ILE A 135 -11.63 -3.59 -18.19
N ASP A 136 -12.76 -4.26 -18.23
CA ASP A 136 -13.00 -5.41 -19.11
C ASP A 136 -12.86 -5.09 -20.59
N ASN A 137 -13.16 -3.85 -20.99
CA ASN A 137 -13.08 -3.36 -22.37
C ASN A 137 -11.66 -2.99 -22.85
N ILE A 138 -10.66 -2.99 -21.97
CA ILE A 138 -9.29 -2.61 -22.31
C ILE A 138 -8.26 -3.74 -22.20
N LEU A 139 -8.70 -4.97 -21.89
CA LEU A 139 -7.82 -6.11 -21.60
C LEU A 139 -6.81 -6.42 -22.71
N LYS A 140 -7.21 -6.23 -23.98
CA LYS A 140 -6.34 -6.48 -25.13
C LYS A 140 -5.43 -5.31 -25.52
N LYS A 141 -5.59 -4.16 -24.86
CA LYS A 141 -4.74 -2.98 -25.09
C LYS A 141 -3.43 -3.11 -24.33
N PHE A 142 -2.45 -2.33 -24.78
CA PHE A 142 -1.17 -2.18 -24.08
C PHE A 142 -1.18 -0.95 -23.14
N PRO A 143 -0.29 -0.87 -22.14
CA PRO A 143 -0.28 0.25 -21.20
C PRO A 143 -0.20 1.64 -21.88
N TYR A 144 0.53 1.78 -22.97
CA TYR A 144 0.64 3.04 -23.72
C TYR A 144 -0.63 3.45 -24.50
N GLU A 145 -1.63 2.56 -24.60
CA GLU A 145 -2.89 2.82 -25.31
C GLU A 145 -4.05 3.22 -24.38
N VAL A 146 -3.79 3.30 -23.07
CA VAL A 146 -4.82 3.53 -22.06
C VAL A 146 -4.49 4.73 -21.17
N SER A 147 -5.51 5.35 -20.56
CA SER A 147 -5.33 6.51 -19.67
C SER A 147 -4.61 6.13 -18.36
N GLY A 148 -4.08 7.14 -17.64
CA GLY A 148 -3.45 6.96 -16.33
C GLY A 148 -4.38 6.27 -15.33
N GLY A 149 -5.64 6.68 -15.25
CA GLY A 149 -6.65 6.04 -14.39
C GLY A 149 -6.93 4.58 -14.77
N GLN A 150 -6.93 4.26 -16.08
CA GLN A 150 -7.07 2.87 -16.55
C GLN A 150 -5.84 2.03 -16.20
N LYS A 151 -4.62 2.59 -16.35
CA LYS A 151 -3.37 1.94 -15.91
C LYS A 151 -3.42 1.62 -14.41
N GLN A 152 -3.86 2.57 -13.61
CA GLN A 152 -3.93 2.37 -12.16
C GLN A 152 -4.94 1.31 -11.77
N ARG A 153 -6.12 1.29 -12.41
CA ARG A 153 -7.10 0.20 -12.20
C ARG A 153 -6.55 -1.16 -12.60
N ALA A 154 -5.78 -1.24 -13.68
CA ALA A 154 -5.09 -2.47 -14.08
C ALA A 154 -4.01 -2.88 -13.06
N ALA A 155 -3.26 -1.93 -12.50
CA ALA A 155 -2.30 -2.18 -11.43
C ALA A 155 -2.99 -2.69 -10.14
N VAL A 156 -4.15 -2.14 -9.79
CA VAL A 156 -4.98 -2.63 -8.68
C VAL A 156 -5.49 -4.04 -8.98
N ALA A 157 -5.97 -4.31 -10.20
CA ALA A 157 -6.39 -5.65 -10.60
C ALA A 157 -5.25 -6.68 -10.46
N ARG A 158 -4.05 -6.33 -10.96
CA ARG A 158 -2.86 -7.18 -10.81
C ARG A 158 -2.52 -7.42 -9.34
N ALA A 159 -2.62 -6.40 -8.50
CA ALA A 159 -2.33 -6.51 -7.07
C ALA A 159 -3.34 -7.40 -6.33
N MET A 160 -4.59 -7.46 -6.81
CA MET A 160 -5.68 -8.18 -6.15
C MET A 160 -5.95 -9.58 -6.72
N ILE A 161 -5.39 -9.92 -7.89
CA ILE A 161 -5.74 -11.16 -8.59
C ILE A 161 -5.40 -12.44 -7.81
N THR A 162 -4.42 -12.37 -6.91
CA THR A 162 -4.03 -13.47 -6.02
C THR A 162 -4.84 -13.53 -4.72
N ASN A 163 -5.82 -12.62 -4.53
CA ASN A 163 -6.56 -12.47 -3.28
C ASN A 163 -5.63 -12.28 -2.06
N PRO A 164 -4.79 -11.22 -2.06
CA PRO A 164 -3.76 -11.03 -1.05
C PRO A 164 -4.35 -10.74 0.33
N LYS A 165 -3.61 -11.07 1.38
CA LYS A 165 -3.95 -10.76 2.77
C LYS A 165 -3.87 -9.26 3.07
N LEU A 166 -2.91 -8.58 2.46
CA LEU A 166 -2.65 -7.18 2.65
C LEU A 166 -2.37 -6.49 1.31
N LEU A 167 -3.13 -5.46 0.99
CA LEU A 167 -2.88 -4.56 -0.14
C LEU A 167 -2.03 -3.39 0.35
N LEU A 168 -0.83 -3.25 -0.18
CA LEU A 168 0.09 -2.14 0.07
C LEU A 168 -0.02 -1.15 -1.09
N ALA A 169 -0.22 0.13 -0.80
CA ALA A 169 -0.30 1.18 -1.81
C ALA A 169 0.70 2.31 -1.50
N ASP A 170 1.58 2.62 -2.44
CA ASP A 170 2.57 3.70 -2.34
C ASP A 170 2.15 4.87 -3.22
N GLU A 171 1.68 5.95 -2.59
CA GLU A 171 1.20 7.18 -3.27
C GLU A 171 0.29 6.90 -4.49
N PRO A 172 -0.76 6.08 -4.36
CA PRO A 172 -1.47 5.50 -5.50
C PRO A 172 -2.20 6.53 -6.38
N THR A 173 -2.37 7.76 -5.90
CA THR A 173 -2.99 8.88 -6.64
C THR A 173 -1.97 9.86 -7.21
N GLY A 174 -0.68 9.71 -6.92
CA GLY A 174 0.34 10.72 -7.20
C GLY A 174 0.60 11.00 -8.68
N ALA A 175 0.27 10.07 -9.58
CA ALA A 175 0.40 10.21 -11.03
C ALA A 175 -0.94 10.43 -11.75
N LEU A 176 -2.03 10.69 -11.02
CA LEU A 176 -3.39 10.80 -11.57
C LEU A 176 -3.91 12.24 -11.51
N ASP A 177 -4.79 12.57 -12.45
CA ASP A 177 -5.65 13.75 -12.36
C ASP A 177 -6.67 13.61 -11.22
N SER A 178 -7.33 14.73 -10.87
CA SER A 178 -8.25 14.77 -9.72
C SER A 178 -9.45 13.83 -9.87
N ALA A 179 -10.01 13.68 -11.08
CA ALA A 179 -11.16 12.80 -11.32
C ALA A 179 -10.76 11.33 -11.20
N SER A 180 -9.65 10.94 -11.84
CA SER A 180 -9.09 9.59 -11.74
C SER A 180 -8.67 9.24 -10.31
N SER A 181 -8.16 10.21 -9.55
CA SER A 181 -7.82 10.05 -8.13
C SER A 181 -9.07 9.76 -7.28
N ALA A 182 -10.14 10.53 -7.45
CA ALA A 182 -11.40 10.31 -6.74
C ALA A 182 -11.99 8.93 -7.06
N ASP A 183 -12.02 8.53 -8.33
CA ASP A 183 -12.47 7.21 -8.76
C ASP A 183 -11.66 6.08 -8.11
N LEU A 184 -10.33 6.22 -8.05
CA LEU A 184 -9.45 5.22 -7.43
C LEU A 184 -9.70 5.10 -5.91
N LEU A 185 -9.85 6.23 -5.21
CA LEU A 185 -10.10 6.23 -3.77
C LEU A 185 -11.45 5.62 -3.42
N GLN A 186 -12.50 5.90 -4.21
CA GLN A 186 -13.79 5.23 -4.07
C GLN A 186 -13.68 3.71 -4.32
N MET A 187 -12.84 3.30 -5.27
CA MET A 187 -12.56 1.90 -5.54
C MET A 187 -11.88 1.24 -4.33
N PHE A 188 -10.88 1.88 -3.70
CA PHE A 188 -10.25 1.35 -2.49
C PHE A 188 -11.25 1.21 -1.34
N GLU A 189 -12.12 2.19 -1.14
CA GLU A 189 -13.21 2.04 -0.14
C GLU A 189 -14.11 0.86 -0.45
N LYS A 190 -14.52 0.68 -1.72
CA LYS A 190 -15.37 -0.45 -2.14
C LYS A 190 -14.69 -1.78 -1.86
N VAL A 191 -13.42 -1.92 -2.23
CA VAL A 191 -12.63 -3.13 -2.03
C VAL A 191 -12.42 -3.40 -0.53
N ASN A 192 -12.17 -2.37 0.26
CA ASN A 192 -12.05 -2.49 1.71
C ASN A 192 -13.37 -2.93 2.37
N ARG A 193 -14.52 -2.37 1.95
CA ARG A 193 -15.86 -2.83 2.44
C ARG A 193 -16.15 -4.29 2.12
N GLN A 194 -15.48 -4.86 1.12
CA GLN A 194 -15.54 -6.29 0.77
C GLN A 194 -14.60 -7.15 1.63
N GLY A 195 -13.91 -6.55 2.59
CA GLY A 195 -13.04 -7.24 3.55
C GLY A 195 -11.55 -7.14 3.27
N GLN A 196 -11.12 -6.49 2.17
CA GLN A 196 -9.70 -6.35 1.88
C GLN A 196 -9.01 -5.42 2.89
N THR A 197 -7.96 -5.90 3.52
CA THR A 197 -7.07 -5.06 4.36
C THR A 197 -6.18 -4.20 3.47
N ILE A 198 -6.14 -2.88 3.73
CA ILE A 198 -5.37 -1.92 2.94
C ILE A 198 -4.46 -1.10 3.84
N LEU A 199 -3.19 -0.99 3.46
CA LEU A 199 -2.25 -0.05 4.04
C LEU A 199 -1.71 0.86 2.93
N MET A 200 -2.06 2.12 2.99
CA MET A 200 -1.69 3.14 2.01
C MET A 200 -0.69 4.12 2.60
N VAL A 201 0.40 4.36 1.91
CA VAL A 201 1.32 5.47 2.20
C VAL A 201 0.95 6.64 1.30
N THR A 202 0.76 7.82 1.86
CA THR A 202 0.46 9.02 1.09
C THR A 202 0.83 10.31 1.82
N HIS A 203 1.10 11.37 1.08
CA HIS A 203 1.17 12.75 1.58
C HIS A 203 -0.12 13.53 1.29
N SER A 204 -1.05 12.96 0.51
CA SER A 204 -2.35 13.56 0.18
C SER A 204 -3.32 13.43 1.35
N VAL A 205 -3.79 14.56 1.87
CA VAL A 205 -4.85 14.62 2.89
C VAL A 205 -6.14 14.03 2.37
N ASP A 206 -6.46 14.30 1.10
CA ASP A 206 -7.64 13.74 0.45
C ASP A 206 -7.58 12.22 0.41
N ALA A 207 -6.48 11.64 -0.09
CA ALA A 207 -6.32 10.19 -0.11
C ALA A 207 -6.41 9.56 1.30
N ALA A 208 -5.74 10.16 2.29
CA ALA A 208 -5.77 9.67 3.67
C ALA A 208 -7.17 9.78 4.30
N SER A 209 -7.98 10.74 3.86
CA SER A 209 -9.35 10.93 4.36
C SER A 209 -10.30 9.78 3.99
N HIS A 210 -9.93 8.91 3.08
CA HIS A 210 -10.68 7.69 2.71
C HIS A 210 -10.36 6.49 3.61
N ALA A 211 -9.29 6.54 4.41
CA ALA A 211 -8.92 5.45 5.33
C ALA A 211 -9.78 5.44 6.61
N GLY A 212 -9.88 4.30 7.28
CA GLY A 212 -10.52 4.16 8.59
C GLY A 212 -9.65 4.68 9.74
N ARG A 213 -8.34 4.68 9.56
CA ARG A 213 -7.34 5.20 10.50
C ARG A 213 -6.17 5.82 9.78
N VAL A 214 -5.63 6.89 10.34
CA VAL A 214 -4.44 7.60 9.81
C VAL A 214 -3.35 7.57 10.86
N LEU A 215 -2.18 7.06 10.48
CA LEU A 215 -0.95 7.09 11.27
C LEU A 215 -0.04 8.20 10.75
N PHE A 216 0.54 8.98 11.64
CA PHE A 216 1.49 10.03 11.28
C PHE A 216 2.90 9.60 11.66
N ILE A 217 3.79 9.55 10.66
CA ILE A 217 5.22 9.25 10.87
C ILE A 217 6.02 10.55 10.74
N ARG A 218 6.85 10.82 11.75
CA ARG A 218 7.83 11.89 11.78
C ARG A 218 9.14 11.35 12.35
N ASP A 219 10.26 11.68 11.73
CA ASP A 219 11.60 11.30 12.20
C ASP A 219 11.78 9.80 12.48
N GLY A 220 11.12 8.95 11.71
CA GLY A 220 11.22 7.49 11.82
C GLY A 220 10.43 6.86 12.97
N VAL A 221 9.46 7.57 13.55
CA VAL A 221 8.53 7.04 14.57
C VAL A 221 7.08 7.38 14.24
N VAL A 222 6.14 6.53 14.66
CA VAL A 222 4.71 6.88 14.69
C VAL A 222 4.48 7.73 15.92
N PHE A 223 4.14 9.01 15.72
CA PHE A 223 4.00 9.95 16.84
C PHE A 223 2.54 10.33 17.12
N HIS A 224 1.63 10.11 16.17
CA HIS A 224 0.20 10.41 16.32
C HIS A 224 -0.65 9.50 15.45
N GLN A 225 -1.92 9.33 15.83
CA GLN A 225 -2.90 8.60 15.04
C GLN A 225 -4.30 9.18 15.20
N ILE A 226 -5.09 9.10 14.14
CA ILE A 226 -6.48 9.54 14.10
C ILE A 226 -7.35 8.36 13.63
N TYR A 227 -8.41 8.08 14.35
CA TYR A 227 -9.45 7.15 13.91
C TYR A 227 -10.61 7.92 13.26
N ARG A 228 -11.14 7.39 12.16
CA ARG A 228 -12.32 7.95 11.49
C ARG A 228 -13.53 7.95 12.40
N GLY A 229 -13.82 6.82 13.06
CA GLY A 229 -15.07 6.61 13.77
C GLY A 229 -16.27 6.81 12.83
N GLU A 230 -17.24 7.62 13.26
CA GLU A 230 -18.42 7.97 12.47
C GLU A 230 -18.21 9.18 11.54
N SER A 231 -16.99 9.72 11.44
CA SER A 231 -16.71 10.89 10.62
C SER A 231 -16.84 10.59 9.12
N THR A 232 -17.42 11.53 8.37
CA THR A 232 -17.37 11.51 6.90
C THR A 232 -15.94 11.76 6.40
N ASN A 233 -15.67 11.49 5.10
CA ASN A 233 -14.38 11.79 4.50
C ASN A 233 -14.01 13.27 4.66
N GLN A 234 -14.97 14.16 4.46
CA GLN A 234 -14.75 15.61 4.60
C GLN A 234 -14.41 16.02 6.05
N GLN A 235 -15.06 15.41 7.04
CA GLN A 235 -14.74 15.67 8.45
C GLN A 235 -13.36 15.12 8.83
N LEU A 236 -13.02 13.93 8.32
CA LEU A 236 -11.69 13.35 8.52
C LEU A 236 -10.61 14.16 7.81
N TYR A 237 -10.85 14.62 6.58
CA TYR A 237 -9.98 15.53 5.85
C TYR A 237 -9.64 16.77 6.70
N LYS A 238 -10.67 17.40 7.31
CA LYS A 238 -10.45 18.56 8.17
C LYS A 238 -9.60 18.21 9.40
N LYS A 239 -9.91 17.12 10.10
CA LYS A 239 -9.12 16.66 11.26
C LYS A 239 -7.64 16.43 10.89
N ILE A 240 -7.37 15.79 9.75
CA ILE A 240 -6.01 15.54 9.26
C ILE A 240 -5.31 16.87 8.96
N SER A 241 -5.98 17.79 8.25
CA SER A 241 -5.43 19.11 7.89
C SER A 241 -5.09 19.95 9.13
N ASP A 242 -5.98 19.96 10.12
CA ASP A 242 -5.77 20.68 11.39
C ASP A 242 -4.57 20.08 12.13
N THR A 243 -4.47 18.75 12.20
CA THR A 243 -3.34 18.04 12.81
C THR A 243 -2.01 18.39 12.12
N LEU A 244 -1.95 18.34 10.78
CA LEU A 244 -0.74 18.70 10.03
C LEU A 244 -0.34 20.16 10.26
N THR A 245 -1.31 21.05 10.40
CA THR A 245 -1.04 22.49 10.70
C THR A 245 -0.46 22.66 12.10
N MET A 246 -1.02 21.99 13.10
CA MET A 246 -0.49 22.01 14.49
C MET A 246 0.94 21.48 14.54
N LEU A 247 1.22 20.40 13.82
CA LEU A 247 2.55 19.79 13.77
C LEU A 247 3.61 20.70 13.14
N ARG A 248 3.24 21.48 12.09
CA ARG A 248 4.14 22.44 11.45
C ARG A 248 4.41 23.67 12.32
N THR A 249 3.46 24.07 13.14
CA THR A 249 3.58 25.27 14.00
C THR A 249 4.25 25.01 15.34
N GLY A 250 4.68 23.75 15.62
CA GLY A 250 5.36 23.40 16.88
C GLY A 250 4.47 23.45 18.13
N ARG A 251 3.14 23.53 17.94
CA ARG A 251 2.18 23.40 19.05
C ARG A 251 1.85 21.93 19.18
N ASP A 252 2.52 21.26 20.11
CA ASP A 252 2.11 19.92 20.54
C ASP A 252 0.66 20.05 21.03
N ALA A 253 -0.21 19.17 20.51
CA ALA A 253 -1.57 19.08 21.00
C ALA A 253 -1.50 18.57 22.46
N GLU A 254 -1.86 19.43 23.42
CA GLU A 254 -2.22 19.04 24.77
C GLU A 254 -3.48 18.14 24.78
#